data_f54212ce41f0259753b28d6424aa0cc3
#
_entry.id   f54212ce41f0259753b28d6424aa0cc3
#
_cell.length_a   1.000
_cell.length_b   1.000
_cell.length_c   1.000
_cell.angle_alpha   90.00
_cell.angle_beta   90.00
_cell.angle_gamma   90.00
#
_symmetry.space_group_name_H-M   'P 1'
#
loop_
_entity.id
_entity.type
_entity.pdbx_description
1 polymer ?
#
loop_
_entity_poly.entity_id
_entity_poly.type
_entity_poly.pdbx_seq_one_letter_code
_entity_poly.pdbx_strand_id
1 'polypeptide(L)'
;MNLRNPDKTKKEFEKSLFKLLSKKNYHDITVNEICSLANKTKMTFYHYYKDKDNLLATASINLINEEYNDAYRKILRKETDQEEIEYQSILVTYNWVAKHYKQIQNLIHEGDTFPMEIFKNALSNNYSKYMTETIKSVGYDVPSDYLSIFFFEGLYGSCLYYAEQLKDKKDKKKVKEDIKKLSRFWAKLIMFVTKEN
;
A
#
# COMPACT_ATOMS: atom_id res chain seq x y z
N MET A 1 -27.32 21.76 -8.39
CA MET A 1 -25.99 21.84 -7.73
C MET A 1 -24.99 21.18 -8.68
N ASN A 2 -24.13 21.97 -9.32
CA ASN A 2 -23.18 21.44 -10.31
C ASN A 2 -22.08 20.68 -9.58
N LEU A 3 -22.15 19.35 -9.53
CA LEU A 3 -21.10 18.47 -9.01
C LEU A 3 -19.89 18.55 -9.98
N ARG A 4 -19.09 19.57 -9.81
CA ARG A 4 -17.84 19.75 -10.56
C ARG A 4 -16.93 18.55 -10.30
N ASN A 5 -16.82 17.68 -11.30
CA ASN A 5 -15.87 16.56 -11.37
C ASN A 5 -15.80 15.69 -10.08
N PRO A 6 -16.62 14.62 -9.99
CA PRO A 6 -16.69 13.73 -8.82
C PRO A 6 -15.32 13.18 -8.40
N ASP A 7 -14.48 12.80 -9.38
CA ASP A 7 -13.16 12.22 -9.13
C ASP A 7 -12.20 13.22 -8.48
N LYS A 8 -12.25 14.49 -8.90
CA LYS A 8 -11.46 15.53 -8.25
C LYS A 8 -11.87 15.73 -6.80
N THR A 9 -13.18 15.71 -6.52
CA THR A 9 -13.69 15.89 -5.15
C THR A 9 -13.31 14.73 -4.24
N LYS A 10 -13.40 13.49 -4.72
CA LYS A 10 -12.93 12.29 -3.98
C LYS A 10 -11.47 12.41 -3.66
N LYS A 11 -10.62 12.71 -4.65
CA LYS A 11 -9.17 12.91 -4.46
C LYS A 11 -8.82 14.00 -3.44
N GLU A 12 -9.62 15.07 -3.35
CA GLU A 12 -9.41 16.13 -2.36
C GLU A 12 -9.66 15.63 -0.94
N PHE A 13 -10.68 14.78 -0.69
CA PHE A 13 -10.91 14.14 0.59
C PHE A 13 -9.81 13.12 0.94
N GLU A 14 -9.42 12.27 0.00
CA GLU A 14 -8.38 11.26 0.17
C GLU A 14 -7.03 11.90 0.54
N LYS A 15 -6.61 12.92 -0.20
CA LYS A 15 -5.39 13.70 0.10
C LYS A 15 -5.47 14.39 1.46
N SER A 16 -6.65 14.88 1.84
CA SER A 16 -6.86 15.53 3.13
C SER A 16 -6.71 14.55 4.29
N LEU A 17 -7.27 13.34 4.16
CA LEU A 17 -7.09 12.27 5.15
C LEU A 17 -5.60 11.92 5.33
N PHE A 18 -4.87 11.62 4.25
CA PHE A 18 -3.43 11.26 4.34
C PHE A 18 -2.57 12.41 4.85
N LYS A 19 -2.93 13.65 4.55
CA LYS A 19 -2.24 14.83 5.10
C LYS A 19 -2.48 14.99 6.61
N LEU A 20 -3.67 14.66 7.11
CA LEU A 20 -3.95 14.62 8.54
C LEU A 20 -3.25 13.45 9.21
N LEU A 21 -3.26 12.25 8.61
CA LEU A 21 -2.53 11.08 9.08
C LEU A 21 -1.02 11.30 9.17
N SER A 22 -0.44 12.19 8.39
CA SER A 22 0.99 12.54 8.55
C SER A 22 1.29 13.34 9.83
N LYS A 23 0.25 13.84 10.53
CA LYS A 23 0.40 14.76 11.66
C LYS A 23 -0.12 14.19 12.98
N LYS A 24 -1.18 13.38 12.96
CA LYS A 24 -1.85 12.87 14.15
C LYS A 24 -2.48 11.50 13.93
N ASN A 25 -2.83 10.84 15.04
CA ASN A 25 -3.45 9.54 15.02
C ASN A 25 -4.82 9.56 14.32
N TYR A 26 -5.19 8.45 13.69
CA TYR A 26 -6.46 8.30 12.97
C TYR A 26 -7.68 8.57 13.86
N HIS A 27 -7.65 8.14 15.13
CA HIS A 27 -8.75 8.36 16.08
C HIS A 27 -9.04 9.83 16.33
N ASP A 28 -7.99 10.66 16.31
CA ASP A 28 -8.09 12.11 16.53
C ASP A 28 -8.55 12.88 15.30
N ILE A 29 -8.63 12.21 14.14
CA ILE A 29 -9.07 12.84 12.89
C ILE A 29 -10.60 12.79 12.82
N THR A 30 -11.20 13.96 12.65
CA THR A 30 -12.64 14.13 12.50
C THR A 30 -13.04 14.39 11.05
N VAL A 31 -14.29 14.02 10.69
CA VAL A 31 -14.85 14.35 9.37
C VAL A 31 -14.87 15.87 9.13
N ASN A 32 -15.02 16.67 10.21
CA ASN A 32 -14.96 18.14 10.11
C ASN A 32 -13.61 18.63 9.60
N GLU A 33 -12.52 18.10 10.14
CA GLU A 33 -11.16 18.49 9.73
C GLU A 33 -10.85 18.05 8.31
N ILE A 34 -11.29 16.82 7.92
CA ILE A 34 -11.16 16.35 6.55
C ILE A 34 -11.88 17.28 5.60
N CYS A 35 -13.13 17.64 5.91
CA CYS A 35 -13.94 18.56 5.11
C CYS A 35 -13.33 19.97 5.01
N SER A 36 -12.86 20.49 6.14
CA SER A 36 -12.19 21.80 6.20
C SER A 36 -10.95 21.84 5.32
N LEU A 37 -10.09 20.80 5.42
CA LEU A 37 -8.86 20.71 4.65
C LEU A 37 -9.11 20.48 3.15
N ALA A 38 -10.16 19.74 2.80
CA ALA A 38 -10.62 19.53 1.43
C ALA A 38 -11.37 20.74 0.83
N ASN A 39 -11.67 21.75 1.65
CA ASN A 39 -12.55 22.88 1.28
C ASN A 39 -13.91 22.40 0.74
N LYS A 40 -14.55 21.47 1.48
CA LYS A 40 -15.84 20.86 1.17
C LYS A 40 -16.74 20.84 2.40
N THR A 41 -18.05 20.64 2.16
CA THR A 41 -19.04 20.50 3.24
C THR A 41 -19.17 19.04 3.69
N LYS A 42 -19.68 18.83 4.93
CA LYS A 42 -20.08 17.49 5.40
C LYS A 42 -21.11 16.82 4.47
N MET A 43 -22.05 17.58 3.93
CA MET A 43 -23.03 17.04 2.99
C MET A 43 -22.33 16.47 1.75
N THR A 44 -21.31 17.15 1.22
CA THR A 44 -20.49 16.64 0.12
C THR A 44 -19.71 15.39 0.52
N PHE A 45 -19.18 15.32 1.76
CA PHE A 45 -18.50 14.14 2.27
C PHE A 45 -19.44 12.92 2.30
N TYR A 46 -20.59 13.04 2.96
CA TYR A 46 -21.56 11.94 3.10
C TYR A 46 -22.26 11.55 1.79
N HIS A 47 -22.16 12.37 0.76
CA HIS A 47 -22.56 11.99 -0.59
C HIS A 47 -21.63 10.94 -1.22
N TYR A 48 -20.32 10.94 -0.86
CA TYR A 48 -19.31 10.03 -1.43
C TYR A 48 -18.90 8.91 -0.50
N TYR A 49 -18.92 9.14 0.81
CA TYR A 49 -18.41 8.23 1.83
C TYR A 49 -19.40 8.09 2.98
N LYS A 50 -19.67 6.84 3.39
CA LYS A 50 -20.53 6.54 4.51
C LYS A 50 -19.99 7.11 5.82
N ASP A 51 -18.69 6.93 6.03
CA ASP A 51 -17.97 7.34 7.23
C ASP A 51 -16.46 7.51 6.90
N LYS A 52 -15.69 7.80 7.94
CA LYS A 52 -14.23 7.97 7.87
C LYS A 52 -13.51 6.68 7.47
N ASP A 53 -14.01 5.52 7.90
CA ASP A 53 -13.42 4.21 7.62
C ASP A 53 -13.63 3.83 6.15
N ASN A 54 -14.79 4.13 5.59
CA ASN A 54 -15.06 3.96 4.16
C ASN A 54 -14.15 4.86 3.30
N LEU A 55 -13.90 6.10 3.75
CA LEU A 55 -12.90 6.96 3.11
C LEU A 55 -11.51 6.37 3.22
N LEU A 56 -11.09 5.84 4.39
CA LEU A 56 -9.77 5.24 4.57
C LEU A 56 -9.56 4.05 3.62
N ALA A 57 -10.52 3.13 3.55
CA ALA A 57 -10.45 1.97 2.65
C ALA A 57 -10.27 2.41 1.18
N THR A 58 -11.12 3.33 0.72
CA THR A 58 -11.07 3.82 -0.67
C THR A 58 -9.78 4.56 -0.96
N ALA A 59 -9.36 5.45 -0.05
CA ALA A 59 -8.17 6.26 -0.19
C ALA A 59 -6.89 5.41 -0.20
N SER A 60 -6.85 4.33 0.58
CA SER A 60 -5.72 3.39 0.61
C SER A 60 -5.54 2.69 -0.72
N ILE A 61 -6.62 2.15 -1.29
CA ILE A 61 -6.61 1.51 -2.62
C ILE A 61 -6.14 2.51 -3.70
N ASN A 62 -6.71 3.71 -3.71
CA ASN A 62 -6.42 4.71 -4.73
C ASN A 62 -4.98 5.22 -4.65
N LEU A 63 -4.46 5.46 -3.44
CA LEU A 63 -3.09 5.89 -3.23
C LEU A 63 -2.07 4.88 -3.77
N ILE A 64 -2.31 3.60 -3.48
CA ILE A 64 -1.45 2.51 -3.96
C ILE A 64 -1.54 2.42 -5.48
N ASN A 65 -2.76 2.37 -6.03
CA ASN A 65 -2.96 2.26 -7.47
C ASN A 65 -2.32 3.43 -8.23
N GLU A 66 -2.39 4.64 -7.73
CA GLU A 66 -1.78 5.80 -8.38
C GLU A 66 -0.24 5.75 -8.31
N GLU A 67 0.33 5.62 -7.11
CA GLU A 67 1.78 5.69 -6.93
C GLU A 67 2.50 4.42 -7.40
N TYR A 68 1.98 3.24 -7.07
CA TYR A 68 2.59 1.97 -7.45
C TYR A 68 2.47 1.69 -8.94
N ASN A 69 1.28 1.85 -9.54
CA ASN A 69 1.08 1.61 -10.96
C ASN A 69 1.88 2.56 -11.85
N ASP A 70 2.11 3.80 -11.43
CA ASP A 70 2.99 4.73 -12.14
C ASP A 70 4.46 4.26 -12.11
N ALA A 71 4.93 3.80 -10.94
CA ALA A 71 6.27 3.25 -10.80
C ALA A 71 6.43 1.97 -11.61
N TYR A 72 5.46 1.05 -11.53
CA TYR A 72 5.46 -0.22 -12.25
C TYR A 72 5.46 -0.02 -13.78
N ARG A 73 4.62 0.88 -14.30
CA ARG A 73 4.64 1.22 -15.73
C ARG A 73 5.99 1.77 -16.20
N LYS A 74 6.72 2.51 -15.36
CA LYS A 74 8.07 2.99 -15.66
C LYS A 74 9.09 1.86 -15.71
N ILE A 75 8.94 0.85 -14.84
CA ILE A 75 9.76 -0.37 -14.86
C ILE A 75 9.53 -1.10 -16.18
N LEU A 76 8.29 -1.44 -16.53
CA LEU A 76 7.94 -2.18 -17.76
C LEU A 76 8.37 -1.50 -19.05
N ARG A 77 8.56 -0.19 -19.06
CA ARG A 77 9.07 0.53 -20.25
C ARG A 77 10.58 0.41 -20.44
N LYS A 78 11.32 0.03 -19.40
CA LYS A 78 12.79 0.05 -19.39
C LYS A 78 13.38 -1.34 -19.26
N GLU A 79 12.61 -2.29 -18.77
CA GLU A 79 13.06 -3.61 -18.41
C GLU A 79 12.20 -4.68 -19.07
N THR A 80 12.83 -5.72 -19.57
CA THR A 80 12.17 -6.88 -20.20
C THR A 80 12.47 -8.20 -19.49
N ASP A 81 13.51 -8.22 -18.65
CA ASP A 81 13.85 -9.37 -17.82
C ASP A 81 12.87 -9.47 -16.65
N GLN A 82 12.16 -10.61 -16.55
CA GLN A 82 11.11 -10.78 -15.58
C GLN A 82 11.63 -10.76 -14.13
N GLU A 83 12.80 -11.34 -13.85
CA GLU A 83 13.39 -11.30 -12.50
C GLU A 83 13.74 -9.86 -12.11
N GLU A 84 14.25 -9.07 -13.05
CA GLU A 84 14.57 -7.66 -12.80
C GLU A 84 13.30 -6.83 -12.59
N ILE A 85 12.21 -7.09 -13.35
CA ILE A 85 10.91 -6.46 -13.16
C ILE A 85 10.39 -6.74 -11.73
N GLU A 86 10.41 -8.00 -11.30
CA GLU A 86 9.99 -8.36 -9.94
C GLU A 86 10.86 -7.69 -8.87
N TYR A 87 12.18 -7.71 -9.03
CA TYR A 87 13.11 -7.04 -8.13
C TYR A 87 12.81 -5.55 -7.98
N GLN A 88 12.65 -4.85 -9.10
CA GLN A 88 12.36 -3.43 -9.10
C GLN A 88 11.00 -3.11 -8.47
N SER A 89 9.99 -3.94 -8.74
CA SER A 89 8.64 -3.80 -8.20
C SER A 89 8.61 -3.95 -6.68
N ILE A 90 9.33 -4.95 -6.16
CA ILE A 90 9.47 -5.18 -4.72
C ILE A 90 10.23 -4.02 -4.07
N LEU A 91 11.30 -3.55 -4.69
CA LEU A 91 12.06 -2.40 -4.18
C LEU A 91 11.20 -1.12 -4.13
N VAL A 92 10.34 -0.91 -5.12
CA VAL A 92 9.35 0.18 -5.12
C VAL A 92 8.41 0.04 -3.93
N THR A 93 7.92 -1.17 -3.63
CA THR A 93 7.03 -1.44 -2.49
C THR A 93 7.69 -1.07 -1.16
N TYR A 94 8.93 -1.49 -0.92
CA TYR A 94 9.67 -1.11 0.29
C TYR A 94 9.85 0.40 0.43
N ASN A 95 10.22 1.08 -0.65
CA ASN A 95 10.40 2.53 -0.64
C ASN A 95 9.07 3.27 -0.44
N TRP A 96 7.98 2.75 -0.99
CA TRP A 96 6.64 3.30 -0.81
C TRP A 96 6.20 3.21 0.66
N VAL A 97 6.34 2.05 1.30
CA VAL A 97 6.02 1.88 2.73
C VAL A 97 6.89 2.80 3.58
N ALA A 98 8.19 2.89 3.30
CA ALA A 98 9.09 3.80 4.03
C ALA A 98 8.68 5.28 3.87
N LYS A 99 8.23 5.70 2.69
CA LYS A 99 7.71 7.05 2.42
C LYS A 99 6.46 7.36 3.25
N HIS A 100 5.54 6.39 3.37
CA HIS A 100 4.26 6.55 4.05
C HIS A 100 4.24 6.03 5.49
N TYR A 101 5.42 5.68 6.04
CA TYR A 101 5.52 5.03 7.34
C TYR A 101 4.85 5.82 8.48
N LYS A 102 4.95 7.17 8.48
CA LYS A 102 4.31 8.01 9.49
C LYS A 102 2.79 7.90 9.45
N GLN A 103 2.21 7.90 8.25
CA GLN A 103 0.76 7.72 8.07
C GLN A 103 0.33 6.32 8.54
N ILE A 104 1.10 5.29 8.19
CA ILE A 104 0.83 3.90 8.59
C ILE A 104 0.92 3.76 10.11
N GLN A 105 1.93 4.31 10.76
CA GLN A 105 2.04 4.30 12.22
C GLN A 105 0.84 4.98 12.90
N ASN A 106 0.33 6.07 12.34
CA ASN A 106 -0.80 6.81 12.88
C ASN A 106 -2.16 6.12 12.66
N LEU A 107 -2.20 4.95 11.99
CA LEU A 107 -3.37 4.06 11.97
C LEU A 107 -3.41 3.12 13.19
N ILE A 108 -2.30 3.00 13.93
CA ILE A 108 -2.19 2.13 15.10
C ILE A 108 -2.51 2.95 16.34
N HIS A 109 -3.42 2.45 17.17
CA HIS A 109 -3.75 3.00 18.48
C HIS A 109 -3.82 1.89 19.51
N GLU A 110 -3.45 2.18 20.75
CA GLU A 110 -3.49 1.21 21.84
C GLU A 110 -4.91 0.69 22.04
N GLY A 111 -5.10 -0.64 21.88
CA GLY A 111 -6.41 -1.29 22.01
C GLY A 111 -7.32 -1.23 20.78
N ASP A 112 -6.92 -0.55 19.69
CA ASP A 112 -7.69 -0.55 18.44
C ASP A 112 -6.79 -0.68 17.20
N THR A 113 -6.84 -1.86 16.58
CA THR A 113 -6.13 -2.19 15.33
C THR A 113 -7.01 -2.03 14.10
N PHE A 114 -8.28 -1.71 14.25
CA PHE A 114 -9.27 -1.71 13.18
C PHE A 114 -8.90 -0.80 11.98
N PRO A 115 -8.42 0.45 12.18
CA PRO A 115 -7.98 1.29 11.05
C PRO A 115 -6.80 0.69 10.28
N MET A 116 -5.89 0.03 11.01
CA MET A 116 -4.76 -0.67 10.40
C MET A 116 -5.20 -1.90 9.61
N GLU A 117 -6.21 -2.62 10.10
CA GLU A 117 -6.82 -3.75 9.39
C GLU A 117 -7.53 -3.31 8.11
N ILE A 118 -8.27 -2.20 8.14
CA ILE A 118 -8.87 -1.60 6.93
C ILE A 118 -7.80 -1.33 5.88
N PHE A 119 -6.71 -0.68 6.28
CA PHE A 119 -5.59 -0.37 5.40
C PHE A 119 -4.94 -1.65 4.86
N LYS A 120 -4.60 -2.60 5.73
CA LYS A 120 -3.98 -3.89 5.37
C LYS A 120 -4.86 -4.70 4.41
N ASN A 121 -6.17 -4.77 4.66
CA ASN A 121 -7.11 -5.49 3.80
C ASN A 121 -7.22 -4.85 2.41
N ALA A 122 -7.18 -3.52 2.32
CA ALA A 122 -7.15 -2.82 1.04
C ALA A 122 -5.89 -3.18 0.21
N LEU A 123 -4.73 -3.33 0.85
CA LEU A 123 -3.48 -3.77 0.22
C LEU A 123 -3.55 -5.25 -0.19
N SER A 124 -3.97 -6.11 0.73
CA SER A 124 -4.01 -7.56 0.55
C SER A 124 -4.91 -7.95 -0.61
N ASN A 125 -6.10 -7.36 -0.73
CA ASN A 125 -7.04 -7.69 -1.80
C ASN A 125 -6.47 -7.44 -3.20
N ASN A 126 -5.73 -6.35 -3.40
CA ASN A 126 -5.08 -6.06 -4.66
C ASN A 126 -3.93 -7.02 -4.96
N TYR A 127 -3.07 -7.27 -3.98
CA TYR A 127 -1.92 -8.16 -4.11
C TYR A 127 -2.34 -9.62 -4.31
N SER A 128 -3.28 -10.11 -3.49
CA SER A 128 -3.72 -11.50 -3.52
C SER A 128 -4.37 -11.87 -4.84
N LYS A 129 -5.15 -10.95 -5.45
CA LYS A 129 -5.75 -11.21 -6.76
C LYS A 129 -4.67 -11.48 -7.81
N TYR A 130 -3.66 -10.63 -7.89
CA TYR A 130 -2.55 -10.78 -8.83
C TYR A 130 -1.78 -12.09 -8.58
N MET A 131 -1.37 -12.35 -7.35
CA MET A 131 -0.59 -13.54 -6.99
C MET A 131 -1.39 -14.83 -7.17
N THR A 132 -2.68 -14.84 -6.81
CA THR A 132 -3.54 -16.03 -6.98
C THR A 132 -3.68 -16.39 -8.47
N GLU A 133 -3.89 -15.42 -9.34
CA GLU A 133 -3.98 -15.65 -10.80
C GLU A 133 -2.66 -16.19 -11.35
N THR A 134 -1.53 -15.62 -10.93
CA THR A 134 -0.19 -16.04 -11.34
C THR A 134 0.14 -17.48 -10.84
N ILE A 135 -0.11 -17.78 -9.57
CA ILE A 135 0.17 -19.10 -8.98
C ILE A 135 -0.73 -20.18 -9.60
N LYS A 136 -2.00 -19.90 -9.87
CA LYS A 136 -2.92 -20.85 -10.55
C LYS A 136 -2.44 -21.26 -11.93
N SER A 137 -1.79 -20.36 -12.66
CA SER A 137 -1.28 -20.66 -14.01
C SER A 137 -0.13 -21.68 -13.99
N VAL A 138 0.53 -21.87 -12.85
CA VAL A 138 1.71 -22.78 -12.71
C VAL A 138 1.35 -24.18 -12.22
N GLY A 139 0.13 -24.39 -11.71
CA GLY A 139 -0.38 -25.72 -11.38
C GLY A 139 0.22 -26.36 -10.13
N TYR A 140 0.61 -25.60 -9.11
CA TYR A 140 1.04 -26.15 -7.83
C TYR A 140 -0.08 -26.93 -7.12
N ASP A 141 0.27 -28.03 -6.45
CA ASP A 141 -0.62 -28.82 -5.58
C ASP A 141 -0.80 -28.16 -4.18
N VAL A 142 -0.75 -26.84 -4.13
CA VAL A 142 -1.01 -26.03 -2.94
C VAL A 142 -2.06 -24.99 -3.32
N PRO A 143 -3.10 -24.81 -2.47
CA PRO A 143 -4.12 -23.79 -2.75
C PRO A 143 -3.48 -22.41 -2.92
N SER A 144 -3.77 -21.77 -4.07
CA SER A 144 -3.12 -20.50 -4.48
C SER A 144 -3.36 -19.35 -3.51
N ASP A 145 -4.49 -19.36 -2.80
CA ASP A 145 -4.83 -18.37 -1.76
C ASP A 145 -3.90 -18.46 -0.53
N TYR A 146 -3.52 -19.67 -0.10
CA TYR A 146 -2.54 -19.83 1.00
C TYR A 146 -1.18 -19.29 0.61
N LEU A 147 -0.70 -19.57 -0.60
CA LEU A 147 0.57 -19.02 -1.09
C LEU A 147 0.49 -17.49 -1.23
N SER A 148 -0.62 -16.97 -1.74
CA SER A 148 -0.83 -15.52 -1.87
C SER A 148 -0.78 -14.81 -0.52
N ILE A 149 -1.43 -15.38 0.51
CA ILE A 149 -1.38 -14.87 1.89
C ILE A 149 0.05 -14.92 2.43
N PHE A 150 0.74 -16.04 2.26
CA PHE A 150 2.13 -16.21 2.71
C PHE A 150 3.06 -15.14 2.12
N PHE A 151 3.00 -14.93 0.81
CA PHE A 151 3.81 -13.90 0.14
C PHE A 151 3.43 -12.50 0.59
N PHE A 152 2.14 -12.21 0.72
CA PHE A 152 1.68 -10.90 1.18
C PHE A 152 2.14 -10.59 2.60
N GLU A 153 1.91 -11.51 3.56
CA GLU A 153 2.27 -11.29 4.96
C GLU A 153 3.78 -11.16 5.15
N GLY A 154 4.57 -11.97 4.46
CA GLY A 154 6.02 -11.89 4.50
C GLY A 154 6.55 -10.57 3.95
N LEU A 155 6.04 -10.14 2.80
CA LEU A 155 6.43 -8.86 2.19
C LEU A 155 5.96 -7.68 3.06
N TYR A 156 4.72 -7.68 3.51
CA TYR A 156 4.14 -6.62 4.33
C TYR A 156 4.89 -6.44 5.65
N GLY A 157 5.12 -7.53 6.39
CA GLY A 157 5.86 -7.49 7.66
C GLY A 157 7.29 -7.00 7.47
N SER A 158 8.00 -7.48 6.44
CA SER A 158 9.35 -7.04 6.13
C SER A 158 9.43 -5.57 5.69
N CYS A 159 8.41 -5.06 4.99
CA CYS A 159 8.32 -3.64 4.64
C CYS A 159 8.18 -2.74 5.87
N LEU A 160 7.32 -3.11 6.83
CA LEU A 160 7.16 -2.36 8.09
C LEU A 160 8.46 -2.34 8.89
N TYR A 161 9.10 -3.51 9.04
CA TYR A 161 10.39 -3.61 9.72
C TYR A 161 11.47 -2.74 9.06
N TYR A 162 11.56 -2.77 7.73
CA TYR A 162 12.49 -1.91 6.99
C TYR A 162 12.24 -0.42 7.23
N ALA A 163 10.98 0.02 7.17
CA ALA A 163 10.62 1.41 7.39
C ALA A 163 11.00 1.89 8.80
N GLU A 164 10.82 1.03 9.82
CA GLU A 164 11.24 1.28 11.19
C GLU A 164 12.77 1.39 11.30
N GLN A 165 13.53 0.47 10.67
CA GLN A 165 14.98 0.53 10.68
C GLN A 165 15.53 1.79 10.00
N LEU A 166 14.88 2.28 8.95
CA LEU A 166 15.28 3.55 8.31
C LEU A 166 15.07 4.77 9.21
N LYS A 167 14.10 4.71 10.12
CA LYS A 167 13.86 5.78 11.09
C LYS A 167 14.91 5.77 12.20
N ASP A 168 15.19 4.62 12.77
CA ASP A 168 15.89 4.47 14.06
C ASP A 168 17.40 4.23 13.92
N LYS A 169 17.87 3.68 12.80
CA LYS A 169 19.29 3.33 12.63
C LYS A 169 20.14 4.48 12.11
N LYS A 170 21.37 4.58 12.68
CA LYS A 170 22.38 5.55 12.24
C LYS A 170 22.92 5.23 10.84
N ASP A 171 23.05 3.94 10.48
CA ASP A 171 23.56 3.51 9.17
C ASP A 171 22.44 3.20 8.18
N LYS A 172 21.80 4.25 7.71
CA LYS A 172 20.75 4.16 6.68
C LYS A 172 21.25 3.61 5.34
N LYS A 173 22.56 3.74 5.05
CA LYS A 173 23.16 3.22 3.83
C LYS A 173 23.14 1.69 3.85
N LYS A 174 23.60 1.09 4.96
CA LYS A 174 23.58 -0.35 5.15
C LYS A 174 22.15 -0.90 5.07
N VAL A 175 21.19 -0.27 5.74
CA VAL A 175 19.77 -0.68 5.69
C VAL A 175 19.25 -0.71 4.25
N LYS A 176 19.59 0.31 3.43
CA LYS A 176 19.20 0.35 2.01
C LYS A 176 19.90 -0.73 1.16
N GLU A 177 21.13 -1.10 1.49
CA GLU A 177 21.84 -2.18 0.82
C GLU A 177 21.23 -3.55 1.17
N ASP A 178 20.91 -3.77 2.44
CA ASP A 178 20.28 -5.01 2.89
C ASP A 178 18.91 -5.20 2.23
N ILE A 179 18.12 -4.13 2.07
CA ILE A 179 16.83 -4.24 1.40
C ILE A 179 16.94 -4.54 -0.09
N LYS A 180 17.99 -4.07 -0.77
CA LYS A 180 18.24 -4.47 -2.17
C LYS A 180 18.50 -5.96 -2.28
N LYS A 181 19.28 -6.54 -1.35
CA LYS A 181 19.54 -7.99 -1.30
C LYS A 181 18.24 -8.76 -1.02
N LEU A 182 17.45 -8.29 -0.07
CA LEU A 182 16.16 -8.90 0.26
C LEU A 182 15.18 -8.81 -0.90
N SER A 183 15.11 -7.68 -1.60
CA SER A 183 14.28 -7.54 -2.81
C SER A 183 14.69 -8.51 -3.91
N ARG A 184 16.01 -8.75 -4.08
CA ARG A 184 16.51 -9.72 -5.05
C ARG A 184 16.16 -11.17 -4.62
N PHE A 185 16.23 -11.47 -3.32
CA PHE A 185 15.77 -12.75 -2.80
C PHE A 185 14.28 -12.98 -3.05
N TRP A 186 13.43 -12.00 -2.76
CA TRP A 186 11.99 -12.06 -3.03
C TRP A 186 11.69 -12.27 -4.52
N ALA A 187 12.37 -11.54 -5.42
CA ALA A 187 12.19 -11.70 -6.86
C ALA A 187 12.49 -13.14 -7.29
N LYS A 188 13.61 -13.71 -6.86
CA LYS A 188 13.97 -15.10 -7.14
C LYS A 188 12.96 -16.10 -6.59
N LEU A 189 12.44 -15.86 -5.39
CA LEU A 189 11.45 -16.72 -4.77
C LEU A 189 10.13 -16.69 -5.56
N ILE A 190 9.66 -15.51 -5.98
CA ILE A 190 8.49 -15.35 -6.83
C ILE A 190 8.72 -16.06 -8.18
N MET A 191 9.85 -15.83 -8.82
CA MET A 191 10.19 -16.50 -10.08
C MET A 191 10.24 -18.01 -9.95
N PHE A 192 10.73 -18.54 -8.83
CA PHE A 192 10.78 -19.97 -8.56
C PHE A 192 9.37 -20.59 -8.48
N VAL A 193 8.42 -19.88 -7.81
CA VAL A 193 7.04 -20.36 -7.64
C VAL A 193 6.14 -20.03 -8.83
N THR A 194 6.56 -19.18 -9.76
CA THR A 194 5.77 -18.76 -10.94
C THR A 194 6.33 -19.27 -12.27
N LYS A 195 7.48 -19.97 -12.27
CA LYS A 195 7.97 -20.65 -13.47
C LYS A 195 7.16 -21.92 -13.70
N GLU A 196 6.69 -22.08 -14.95
CA GLU A 196 6.17 -23.37 -15.42
C GLU A 196 7.29 -24.44 -15.31
N ASN A 197 6.97 -25.59 -14.71
CA ASN A 197 7.83 -26.77 -14.71
C ASN A 197 7.80 -27.45 -16.07
#